data_7ec3df4ec57673d547eeb5b282317f69
#
_entry.id   7ec3df4ec57673d547eeb5b282317f69
#
_cell.length_a   1.000
_cell.length_b   1.000
_cell.length_c   1.000
_cell.angle_alpha   90.00
_cell.angle_beta   90.00
_cell.angle_gamma   90.00
#
_symmetry.space_group_name_H-M   'P 1'
#
loop_
_entity.id
_entity.type
_entity.pdbx_description
1 polymer ?
#
loop_
_entity_poly.entity_id
_entity_poly.type
_entity_poly.pdbx_seq_one_letter_code
_entity_poly.pdbx_strand_id
1 'polypeptide(L)'
;MEYRKLGNTDIDVSVICLGTMTWGEQNSFDEGYEQMDYAVDNGVNFFDTAELYPIPPKAETQGRTEECIGNWFKKSGKRDEIILASKVAGRAPMNWFRGEWTLLDRENIETAIDASLERLQTDYIDLYQLHWPDRRMSMFGSDGIGYKHYEAETVPILETLRVLSDLVTAGKIRYVGLSCLLYTSPSPRDPSI
;
A
#
# COMPACT_ATOMS: atom_id res chain seq x y z
N MET A 1 -21.76 -7.34 10.14
CA MET A 1 -20.94 -6.45 9.29
C MET A 1 -21.70 -6.10 8.03
N GLU A 2 -21.65 -4.86 7.56
CA GLU A 2 -22.17 -4.45 6.26
C GLU A 2 -21.04 -4.58 5.21
N TYR A 3 -21.41 -4.94 3.97
CA TYR A 3 -20.46 -5.06 2.86
C TYR A 3 -20.88 -4.20 1.68
N ARG A 4 -19.90 -3.74 0.90
CA ARG A 4 -20.10 -2.90 -0.30
C ARG A 4 -19.15 -3.33 -1.40
N LYS A 5 -19.53 -3.06 -2.65
CA LYS A 5 -18.60 -3.21 -3.77
C LYS A 5 -17.42 -2.26 -3.65
N LEU A 6 -16.22 -2.80 -3.88
CA LEU A 6 -14.98 -2.01 -3.97
C LEU A 6 -14.96 -1.28 -5.33
N GLY A 7 -15.42 -0.02 -5.33
CA GLY A 7 -15.56 0.75 -6.57
C GLY A 7 -16.46 0.05 -7.60
N ASN A 8 -15.96 -0.10 -8.83
CA ASN A 8 -16.67 -0.78 -9.93
C ASN A 8 -16.24 -2.25 -10.10
N THR A 9 -15.63 -2.84 -9.08
CA THR A 9 -15.19 -4.24 -9.10
C THR A 9 -16.33 -5.19 -8.69
N ASP A 10 -16.08 -6.49 -8.83
CA ASP A 10 -16.98 -7.55 -8.35
C ASP A 10 -16.71 -7.93 -6.87
N ILE A 11 -15.68 -7.33 -6.24
CA ILE A 11 -15.29 -7.62 -4.86
C ILE A 11 -16.24 -6.95 -3.87
N ASP A 12 -16.71 -7.72 -2.89
CA ASP A 12 -17.44 -7.22 -1.74
C ASP A 12 -16.47 -7.03 -0.55
N VAL A 13 -16.35 -5.82 -0.05
CA VAL A 13 -15.53 -5.47 1.12
C VAL A 13 -16.40 -5.05 2.30
N SER A 14 -15.96 -5.37 3.50
CA SER A 14 -16.56 -4.81 4.72
C SER A 14 -16.43 -3.29 4.72
N VAL A 15 -17.46 -2.58 5.21
CA VAL A 15 -17.43 -1.10 5.31
C VAL A 15 -16.38 -0.59 6.29
N ILE A 16 -15.86 -1.47 7.15
CA ILE A 16 -14.70 -1.24 8.00
C ILE A 16 -13.49 -1.93 7.35
N CYS A 17 -12.41 -1.19 7.19
CA CYS A 17 -11.12 -1.69 6.72
C CYS A 17 -10.14 -1.73 7.91
N LEU A 18 -9.44 -2.84 8.10
CA LEU A 18 -8.39 -2.96 9.10
C LEU A 18 -7.10 -2.34 8.58
N GLY A 19 -6.72 -1.17 9.15
CA GLY A 19 -5.41 -0.56 8.91
C GLY A 19 -4.34 -1.23 9.77
N THR A 20 -3.14 -1.39 9.22
CA THR A 20 -2.11 -2.26 9.80
C THR A 20 -0.78 -1.56 10.08
N MET A 21 -0.67 -0.28 9.87
CA MET A 21 0.59 0.47 9.75
C MET A 21 1.45 0.52 11.03
N THR A 22 1.05 -0.11 12.11
CA THR A 22 1.78 -0.07 13.39
C THR A 22 2.46 -1.40 13.75
N TRP A 23 2.10 -2.49 13.06
CA TRP A 23 2.58 -3.82 13.41
C TRP A 23 4.03 -4.05 12.99
N GLY A 24 4.81 -4.50 13.94
CA GLY A 24 6.25 -4.72 13.77
C GLY A 24 7.15 -3.57 14.21
N GLU A 25 6.56 -2.48 14.71
CA GLU A 25 7.27 -1.34 15.33
C GLU A 25 6.57 -0.90 16.62
N GLN A 26 5.35 -0.34 16.54
CA GLN A 26 4.59 0.12 17.71
C GLN A 26 3.84 -1.02 18.39
N ASN A 27 3.43 -2.02 17.63
CA ASN A 27 2.81 -3.24 18.10
C ASN A 27 3.65 -4.45 17.72
N SER A 28 3.63 -5.47 18.57
CA SER A 28 4.21 -6.77 18.30
C SER A 28 3.42 -7.53 17.21
N PHE A 29 4.00 -8.61 16.69
CA PHE A 29 3.28 -9.52 15.78
C PHE A 29 2.12 -10.23 16.48
N ASP A 30 2.29 -10.59 17.74
CA ASP A 30 1.23 -11.27 18.51
C ASP A 30 0.01 -10.34 18.68
N GLU A 31 0.21 -9.07 19.03
CA GLU A 31 -0.87 -8.07 19.05
C GLU A 31 -1.52 -7.88 17.67
N GLY A 32 -0.72 -7.92 16.59
CA GLY A 32 -1.23 -7.90 15.21
C GLY A 32 -2.12 -9.11 14.91
N TYR A 33 -1.72 -10.31 15.34
CA TYR A 33 -2.52 -11.53 15.17
C TYR A 33 -3.84 -11.46 15.93
N GLU A 34 -3.83 -11.01 17.18
CA GLU A 34 -5.04 -10.82 17.97
C GLU A 34 -6.01 -9.84 17.30
N GLN A 35 -5.49 -8.73 16.74
CA GLN A 35 -6.30 -7.74 16.03
C GLN A 35 -6.89 -8.32 14.74
N MET A 36 -6.12 -9.10 13.96
CA MET A 36 -6.61 -9.76 12.73
C MET A 36 -7.68 -10.81 13.06
N ASP A 37 -7.44 -11.67 14.05
CA ASP A 37 -8.41 -12.66 14.49
C ASP A 37 -9.71 -11.99 14.95
N TYR A 38 -9.62 -10.98 15.80
CA TYR A 38 -10.78 -10.23 16.26
C TYR A 38 -11.55 -9.56 15.10
N ALA A 39 -10.82 -8.95 14.14
CA ALA A 39 -11.44 -8.30 12.99
C ALA A 39 -12.23 -9.32 12.14
N VAL A 40 -11.62 -10.46 11.82
CA VAL A 40 -12.26 -11.52 11.01
C VAL A 40 -13.46 -12.12 11.74
N ASP A 41 -13.34 -12.39 13.03
CA ASP A 41 -14.44 -12.94 13.85
C ASP A 41 -15.65 -11.97 13.91
N ASN A 42 -15.41 -10.67 13.69
CA ASN A 42 -16.47 -9.65 13.57
C ASN A 42 -16.85 -9.31 12.12
N GLY A 43 -16.39 -10.10 11.15
CA GLY A 43 -16.78 -10.01 9.74
C GLY A 43 -16.02 -8.94 8.94
N VAL A 44 -14.89 -8.44 9.43
CA VAL A 44 -13.99 -7.59 8.62
C VAL A 44 -13.21 -8.48 7.67
N ASN A 45 -13.32 -8.23 6.37
CA ASN A 45 -12.59 -8.96 5.33
C ASN A 45 -11.65 -8.06 4.50
N PHE A 46 -11.51 -6.79 4.85
CA PHE A 46 -10.69 -5.84 4.09
C PHE A 46 -9.53 -5.35 4.96
N PHE A 47 -8.29 -5.65 4.53
CA PHE A 47 -7.06 -5.26 5.23
C PHE A 47 -6.24 -4.34 4.33
N ASP A 48 -5.69 -3.25 4.92
CA ASP A 48 -4.86 -2.28 4.23
C ASP A 48 -3.46 -2.24 4.84
N THR A 49 -2.46 -2.54 4.02
CA THR A 49 -1.03 -2.47 4.35
C THR A 49 -0.24 -1.68 3.31
N ALA A 50 1.09 -1.65 3.39
CA ALA A 50 1.99 -1.09 2.40
C ALA A 50 3.41 -1.63 2.58
N GLU A 51 4.21 -1.67 1.50
CA GLU A 51 5.61 -2.05 1.57
C GLU A 51 6.44 -1.17 2.52
N LEU A 52 6.02 0.10 2.69
CA LEU A 52 6.67 1.07 3.58
C LEU A 52 6.50 0.72 5.06
N TYR A 53 5.38 0.09 5.41
CA TYR A 53 5.01 -0.08 6.82
C TYR A 53 5.94 -1.05 7.57
N PRO A 54 6.14 -0.83 8.87
CA PRO A 54 5.42 0.04 9.81
C PRO A 54 5.86 1.50 9.81
N ILE A 55 5.09 2.32 10.53
CA ILE A 55 5.34 3.74 10.79
C ILE A 55 5.81 3.91 12.26
N PRO A 56 6.82 4.76 12.52
CA PRO A 56 7.61 5.56 11.59
C PRO A 56 8.51 4.69 10.68
N PRO A 57 8.71 5.11 9.40
CA PRO A 57 9.51 4.31 8.47
C PRO A 57 10.98 4.29 8.85
N LYS A 58 11.57 3.09 8.90
CA LYS A 58 12.98 2.85 9.20
C LYS A 58 13.51 1.72 8.31
N ALA A 59 14.79 1.75 7.99
CA ALA A 59 15.43 0.69 7.21
C ALA A 59 15.31 -0.70 7.88
N GLU A 60 15.42 -0.74 9.20
CA GLU A 60 15.45 -1.97 10.00
C GLU A 60 14.09 -2.64 10.13
N THR A 61 13.02 -1.88 9.95
CA THR A 61 11.65 -2.38 10.15
C THR A 61 10.79 -2.35 8.89
N GLN A 62 11.31 -1.82 7.78
CA GLN A 62 10.59 -1.75 6.51
C GLN A 62 10.08 -3.14 6.07
N GLY A 63 8.78 -3.21 5.77
CA GLY A 63 8.13 -4.44 5.32
C GLY A 63 7.65 -5.37 6.44
N ARG A 64 7.99 -5.12 7.72
CA ARG A 64 7.59 -5.99 8.83
C ARG A 64 6.09 -6.11 9.02
N THR A 65 5.32 -5.11 8.63
CA THR A 65 3.86 -5.20 8.67
C THR A 65 3.34 -6.24 7.66
N GLU A 66 3.89 -6.28 6.46
CA GLU A 66 3.56 -7.32 5.48
C GLU A 66 4.03 -8.71 5.95
N GLU A 67 5.20 -8.83 6.59
CA GLU A 67 5.65 -10.08 7.20
C GLU A 67 4.70 -10.57 8.31
N CYS A 68 4.20 -9.67 9.13
CA CYS A 68 3.22 -9.98 10.17
C CYS A 68 1.95 -10.58 9.56
N ILE A 69 1.42 -9.95 8.51
CA ILE A 69 0.23 -10.41 7.79
C ILE A 69 0.49 -11.77 7.12
N GLY A 70 1.63 -11.92 6.42
CA GLY A 70 2.00 -13.17 5.75
C GLY A 70 2.13 -14.35 6.72
N ASN A 71 2.76 -14.12 7.88
CA ASN A 71 2.86 -15.11 8.93
C ASN A 71 1.48 -15.51 9.50
N TRP A 72 0.58 -14.53 9.64
CA TRP A 72 -0.78 -14.79 10.06
C TRP A 72 -1.56 -15.57 9.00
N PHE A 73 -1.44 -15.26 7.70
CA PHE A 73 -2.05 -16.03 6.62
C PHE A 73 -1.62 -17.51 6.66
N LYS A 74 -0.31 -17.74 6.81
CA LYS A 74 0.23 -19.10 6.92
C LYS A 74 -0.29 -19.86 8.13
N LYS A 75 -0.43 -19.17 9.27
CA LYS A 75 -0.90 -19.76 10.53
C LYS A 75 -2.41 -20.04 10.51
N SER A 76 -3.20 -19.11 10.01
CA SER A 76 -4.67 -19.16 10.02
C SER A 76 -5.27 -19.91 8.83
N GLY A 77 -4.59 -19.95 7.68
CA GLY A 77 -5.13 -20.47 6.43
C GLY A 77 -6.21 -19.58 5.78
N LYS A 78 -6.38 -18.33 6.26
CA LYS A 78 -7.50 -17.46 5.89
C LYS A 78 -7.18 -16.48 4.74
N ARG A 79 -6.12 -16.71 3.93
CA ARG A 79 -5.77 -15.78 2.83
C ARG A 79 -6.94 -15.51 1.89
N ASP A 80 -7.69 -16.54 1.52
CA ASP A 80 -8.80 -16.43 0.56
C ASP A 80 -10.06 -15.76 1.13
N GLU A 81 -10.13 -15.59 2.45
CA GLU A 81 -11.22 -14.88 3.11
C GLU A 81 -10.98 -13.36 3.16
N ILE A 82 -9.74 -12.91 2.88
CA ILE A 82 -9.30 -11.52 3.05
C ILE A 82 -9.09 -10.85 1.70
N ILE A 83 -9.69 -9.68 1.53
CA ILE A 83 -9.37 -8.73 0.47
C ILE A 83 -8.20 -7.89 0.97
N LEU A 84 -7.03 -8.13 0.40
CA LEU A 84 -5.78 -7.50 0.81
C LEU A 84 -5.43 -6.33 -0.10
N ALA A 85 -5.30 -5.14 0.49
CA ALA A 85 -4.72 -3.98 -0.17
C ALA A 85 -3.27 -3.78 0.28
N SER A 86 -2.34 -3.58 -0.67
CA SER A 86 -0.99 -3.10 -0.38
C SER A 86 -0.62 -1.96 -1.34
N LYS A 87 0.56 -1.34 -1.12
CA LYS A 87 0.93 -0.11 -1.83
C LYS A 87 2.41 -0.08 -2.16
N VAL A 88 2.72 0.38 -3.37
CA VAL A 88 4.09 0.73 -3.76
C VAL A 88 4.39 2.19 -3.43
N ALA A 89 5.56 2.45 -2.84
CA ALA A 89 6.02 3.79 -2.50
C ALA A 89 6.25 4.63 -3.77
N GLY A 90 5.69 5.84 -3.80
CA GLY A 90 5.98 6.83 -4.83
C GLY A 90 7.38 7.43 -4.66
N ARG A 91 7.66 8.54 -5.36
CA ARG A 91 8.99 9.17 -5.32
C ARG A 91 9.34 9.72 -3.93
N ALA A 92 10.41 9.20 -3.36
CA ALA A 92 10.99 9.69 -2.10
C ALA A 92 12.48 9.32 -1.99
N PRO A 93 13.29 10.07 -1.23
CA PRO A 93 14.71 9.79 -1.01
C PRO A 93 14.89 8.70 0.07
N MET A 94 14.32 7.53 -0.15
CA MET A 94 14.37 6.39 0.76
C MET A 94 15.36 5.35 0.23
N ASN A 95 16.65 5.58 0.48
CA ASN A 95 17.76 4.80 -0.09
C ASN A 95 17.86 3.35 0.41
N TRP A 96 17.05 2.97 1.39
CA TRP A 96 17.01 1.59 1.90
C TRP A 96 16.00 0.68 1.19
N PHE A 97 15.23 1.20 0.25
CA PHE A 97 14.29 0.40 -0.54
C PHE A 97 14.99 -0.23 -1.77
N ARG A 98 15.25 0.60 -2.79
CA ARG A 98 15.64 0.18 -4.14
C ARG A 98 16.61 1.17 -4.80
N GLY A 99 17.59 1.68 -4.06
CA GLY A 99 18.53 2.68 -4.54
C GLY A 99 18.35 4.03 -3.85
N GLU A 100 18.79 5.13 -4.46
CA GLU A 100 18.75 6.45 -3.81
C GLU A 100 17.32 6.99 -3.65
N TRP A 101 16.46 6.66 -4.59
CA TRP A 101 15.07 7.12 -4.65
C TRP A 101 14.12 5.95 -4.91
N THR A 102 12.96 5.98 -4.26
CA THR A 102 11.82 5.19 -4.72
C THR A 102 11.17 5.89 -5.90
N LEU A 103 10.82 5.14 -6.95
CA LEU A 103 10.20 5.64 -8.18
C LEU A 103 8.99 4.77 -8.54
N LEU A 104 8.15 5.26 -9.45
CA LEU A 104 7.03 4.50 -10.02
C LEU A 104 7.30 4.05 -11.45
N ASP A 105 8.57 3.78 -11.78
CA ASP A 105 8.96 3.13 -13.01
C ASP A 105 8.80 1.59 -12.94
N ARG A 106 9.05 0.90 -14.06
CA ARG A 106 8.89 -0.55 -14.17
C ARG A 106 9.74 -1.31 -13.16
N GLU A 107 11.02 -1.01 -13.08
CA GLU A 107 11.97 -1.73 -12.23
C GLU A 107 11.59 -1.63 -10.76
N ASN A 108 11.24 -0.43 -10.30
CA ASN A 108 10.81 -0.20 -8.92
C ASN A 108 9.50 -0.92 -8.59
N ILE A 109 8.51 -0.86 -9.49
CA ILE A 109 7.20 -1.48 -9.25
C ILE A 109 7.32 -3.01 -9.25
N GLU A 110 8.03 -3.61 -10.22
CA GLU A 110 8.21 -5.06 -10.30
C GLU A 110 9.00 -5.59 -9.08
N THR A 111 10.06 -4.90 -8.68
CA THR A 111 10.81 -5.24 -7.47
C THR A 111 9.95 -5.12 -6.21
N ALA A 112 9.14 -4.05 -6.10
CA ALA A 112 8.26 -3.82 -4.97
C ALA A 112 7.21 -4.91 -4.81
N ILE A 113 6.51 -5.25 -5.90
CA ILE A 113 5.44 -6.27 -5.83
C ILE A 113 6.01 -7.64 -5.49
N ASP A 114 7.14 -8.04 -6.07
CA ASP A 114 7.74 -9.34 -5.80
C ASP A 114 8.19 -9.46 -4.33
N ALA A 115 8.81 -8.43 -3.79
CA ALA A 115 9.16 -8.38 -2.37
C ALA A 115 7.93 -8.36 -1.44
N SER A 116 6.85 -7.67 -1.84
CA SER A 116 5.59 -7.67 -1.08
C SER A 116 4.93 -9.04 -1.08
N LEU A 117 4.86 -9.72 -2.22
CA LEU A 117 4.30 -11.08 -2.32
C LEU A 117 5.10 -12.09 -1.47
N GLU A 118 6.43 -11.97 -1.45
CA GLU A 118 7.29 -12.81 -0.60
C GLU A 118 6.99 -12.58 0.89
N ARG A 119 6.95 -11.32 1.35
CA ARG A 119 6.65 -10.99 2.76
C ARG A 119 5.24 -11.42 3.17
N LEU A 120 4.26 -11.21 2.29
CA LEU A 120 2.85 -11.57 2.50
C LEU A 120 2.59 -13.07 2.35
N GLN A 121 3.55 -13.85 1.83
CA GLN A 121 3.46 -15.31 1.61
C GLN A 121 2.20 -15.67 0.79
N THR A 122 1.95 -14.93 -0.29
CA THR A 122 0.82 -15.11 -1.21
C THR A 122 1.25 -14.85 -2.64
N ASP A 123 0.52 -15.42 -3.60
CA ASP A 123 0.81 -15.26 -5.03
C ASP A 123 0.15 -14.03 -5.64
N TYR A 124 -0.75 -13.36 -4.91
CA TYR A 124 -1.49 -12.22 -5.41
C TYR A 124 -1.89 -11.21 -4.33
N ILE A 125 -2.10 -9.97 -4.74
CA ILE A 125 -2.70 -8.89 -3.95
C ILE A 125 -4.02 -8.49 -4.62
N ASP A 126 -5.09 -8.28 -3.83
CA ASP A 126 -6.41 -7.96 -4.38
C ASP A 126 -6.48 -6.51 -4.88
N LEU A 127 -5.94 -5.55 -4.12
CA LEU A 127 -5.88 -4.14 -4.49
C LEU A 127 -4.45 -3.62 -4.34
N TYR A 128 -3.78 -3.30 -5.44
CA TYR A 128 -2.44 -2.73 -5.39
C TYR A 128 -2.48 -1.24 -5.72
N GLN A 129 -1.97 -0.41 -4.81
CA GLN A 129 -2.14 1.02 -4.87
C GLN A 129 -0.81 1.75 -5.09
N LEU A 130 -0.86 2.86 -5.83
CA LEU A 130 0.21 3.86 -5.78
C LEU A 130 0.07 4.63 -4.46
N HIS A 131 1.07 4.54 -3.58
CA HIS A 131 0.98 5.10 -2.23
C HIS A 131 0.96 6.64 -2.24
N TRP A 132 1.77 7.24 -3.11
CA TRP A 132 1.78 8.67 -3.46
C TRP A 132 2.38 8.84 -4.87
N PRO A 133 2.28 10.04 -5.49
CA PRO A 133 2.70 10.22 -6.88
C PRO A 133 4.22 10.15 -7.07
N ASP A 134 4.62 9.85 -8.32
CA ASP A 134 6.01 9.97 -8.77
C ASP A 134 6.35 11.44 -9.07
N ARG A 135 6.44 12.24 -8.04
CA ARG A 135 6.98 13.60 -8.07
C ARG A 135 7.52 13.97 -6.72
N ARG A 136 8.53 14.84 -6.71
CA ARG A 136 9.03 15.36 -5.45
C ARG A 136 7.96 16.24 -4.81
N MET A 137 7.65 15.95 -3.56
CA MET A 137 6.67 16.69 -2.77
C MET A 137 7.15 16.80 -1.34
N SER A 138 6.63 17.78 -0.61
CA SER A 138 6.81 17.85 0.83
C SER A 138 6.07 16.68 1.48
N MET A 139 6.81 15.77 2.07
CA MET A 139 6.23 14.60 2.73
C MET A 139 6.16 14.81 4.23
N PHE A 140 4.97 14.60 4.80
CA PHE A 140 4.73 14.64 6.24
C PHE A 140 5.23 15.94 6.93
N GLY A 141 5.19 17.06 6.22
CA GLY A 141 5.63 18.35 6.75
C GLY A 141 7.16 18.51 6.84
N SER A 142 7.93 17.66 6.17
CA SER A 142 9.41 17.71 6.19
C SER A 142 10.00 19.03 5.72
N ASP A 143 9.29 19.75 4.84
CA ASP A 143 9.73 21.04 4.26
C ASP A 143 9.05 22.27 4.91
N GLY A 144 8.40 22.07 6.08
CA GLY A 144 7.65 23.10 6.77
C GLY A 144 6.18 23.21 6.35
N ILE A 145 5.51 24.28 6.75
CA ILE A 145 4.09 24.52 6.45
C ILE A 145 3.98 25.19 5.08
N GLY A 146 3.25 24.58 4.16
CA GLY A 146 2.90 25.13 2.86
C GLY A 146 3.28 24.25 1.68
N TYR A 147 2.69 24.57 0.52
CA TYR A 147 3.00 23.88 -0.73
C TYR A 147 4.31 24.41 -1.30
N LYS A 148 5.21 23.48 -1.66
CA LYS A 148 6.43 23.78 -2.39
C LYS A 148 6.42 22.99 -3.70
N HIS A 149 6.52 23.72 -4.81
CA HIS A 149 6.70 23.11 -6.11
C HIS A 149 8.18 22.75 -6.32
N TYR A 150 8.42 21.54 -6.82
CA TYR A 150 9.74 21.05 -7.20
C TYR A 150 9.74 20.70 -8.68
N GLU A 151 10.61 21.36 -9.45
CA GLU A 151 10.92 20.90 -10.80
C GLU A 151 11.83 19.66 -10.69
N ALA A 152 11.36 18.53 -11.17
CA ALA A 152 12.10 17.28 -11.23
C ALA A 152 11.56 16.42 -12.36
N GLU A 153 12.41 15.58 -12.92
CA GLU A 153 11.97 14.51 -13.80
C GLU A 153 11.03 13.57 -13.03
N THR A 154 9.97 13.18 -13.67
CA THR A 154 8.96 12.26 -13.11
C THR A 154 8.70 11.13 -14.08
N VAL A 155 8.35 9.96 -13.56
CA VAL A 155 7.84 8.88 -14.39
C VAL A 155 6.42 9.27 -14.87
N PRO A 156 6.16 9.29 -16.18
CA PRO A 156 4.83 9.57 -16.69
C PRO A 156 3.81 8.57 -16.17
N ILE A 157 2.66 9.05 -15.68
CA ILE A 157 1.63 8.17 -15.09
C ILE A 157 1.17 7.05 -16.05
N LEU A 158 1.16 7.30 -17.35
CA LEU A 158 0.81 6.28 -18.35
C LEU A 158 1.82 5.12 -18.40
N GLU A 159 3.09 5.39 -18.13
CA GLU A 159 4.12 4.35 -18.03
C GLU A 159 3.87 3.48 -16.78
N THR A 160 3.69 4.12 -15.63
CA THR A 160 3.30 3.45 -14.38
C THR A 160 2.05 2.57 -14.54
N LEU A 161 0.99 3.11 -15.17
CA LEU A 161 -0.26 2.38 -15.39
C LEU A 161 -0.10 1.17 -16.33
N ARG A 162 0.80 1.25 -17.32
CA ARG A 162 1.11 0.09 -18.18
C ARG A 162 1.76 -1.04 -17.38
N VAL A 163 2.70 -0.71 -16.51
CA VAL A 163 3.32 -1.71 -15.63
C VAL A 163 2.27 -2.38 -14.74
N LEU A 164 1.39 -1.61 -14.12
CA LEU A 164 0.31 -2.15 -13.29
C LEU A 164 -0.65 -3.04 -14.11
N SER A 165 -0.95 -2.67 -15.36
CA SER A 165 -1.75 -3.50 -16.28
C SER A 165 -1.07 -4.83 -16.61
N ASP A 166 0.25 -4.83 -16.80
CA ASP A 166 1.04 -6.06 -17.00
C ASP A 166 0.98 -6.97 -15.77
N LEU A 167 1.04 -6.39 -14.55
CA LEU A 167 0.91 -7.14 -13.29
C LEU A 167 -0.49 -7.74 -13.10
N VAL A 168 -1.55 -7.05 -13.54
CA VAL A 168 -2.91 -7.62 -13.58
C VAL A 168 -2.95 -8.81 -14.55
N THR A 169 -2.38 -8.66 -15.73
CA THR A 169 -2.33 -9.73 -16.74
C THR A 169 -1.52 -10.94 -16.25
N ALA A 170 -0.45 -10.69 -15.49
CA ALA A 170 0.36 -11.74 -14.86
C ALA A 170 -0.31 -12.41 -13.64
N GLY A 171 -1.45 -11.88 -13.16
CA GLY A 171 -2.16 -12.40 -12.01
C GLY A 171 -1.55 -12.06 -10.65
N LYS A 172 -0.49 -11.23 -10.60
CA LYS A 172 0.15 -10.78 -9.35
C LYS A 172 -0.73 -9.80 -8.57
N ILE A 173 -1.56 -9.03 -9.26
CA ILE A 173 -2.55 -8.11 -8.66
C ILE A 173 -3.90 -8.28 -9.36
N ARG A 174 -5.00 -8.06 -8.63
CA ARG A 174 -6.34 -8.13 -9.22
C ARG A 174 -6.83 -6.76 -9.70
N TYR A 175 -6.68 -5.75 -8.86
CA TYR A 175 -7.14 -4.38 -9.11
C TYR A 175 -6.09 -3.35 -8.75
N VAL A 176 -6.19 -2.20 -9.41
CA VAL A 176 -5.31 -1.04 -9.22
C VAL A 176 -6.07 0.04 -8.45
N GLY A 177 -5.39 0.67 -7.48
CA GLY A 177 -5.91 1.78 -6.71
C GLY A 177 -4.92 2.94 -6.61
N LEU A 178 -5.42 4.05 -6.08
CA LEU A 178 -4.66 5.26 -5.81
C LEU A 178 -4.83 5.66 -4.35
N SER A 179 -3.71 5.90 -3.67
CA SER A 179 -3.66 6.50 -2.34
C SER A 179 -3.05 7.89 -2.45
N CYS A 180 -3.27 8.79 -1.53
CA CYS A 180 -2.64 10.11 -1.36
C CYS A 180 -2.28 10.91 -2.64
N LEU A 181 -2.92 10.64 -3.78
CA LEU A 181 -2.67 11.39 -5.02
C LEU A 181 -3.47 12.70 -5.10
N LEU A 182 -4.55 12.83 -4.33
CA LEU A 182 -5.46 13.98 -4.37
C LEU A 182 -4.87 15.26 -3.79
N TYR A 183 -3.97 15.18 -2.83
CA TYR A 183 -3.31 16.38 -2.26
C TYR A 183 -2.39 17.10 -3.24
N THR A 184 -2.24 16.56 -4.42
CA THR A 184 -1.32 17.04 -5.44
C THR A 184 -2.03 17.52 -6.69
N SER A 185 -3.35 17.38 -6.75
CA SER A 185 -4.18 17.89 -7.85
C SER A 185 -5.32 18.72 -7.25
N PRO A 186 -5.62 19.89 -7.81
CA PRO A 186 -6.78 20.68 -7.41
C PRO A 186 -8.03 19.83 -7.46
N SER A 187 -8.76 19.75 -6.37
CA SER A 187 -10.02 19.01 -6.29
C SER A 187 -11.16 20.00 -6.06
N PRO A 188 -12.31 19.86 -6.75
CA PRO A 188 -13.49 20.67 -6.47
C PRO A 188 -14.02 20.56 -5.03
N ARG A 189 -13.50 19.56 -4.27
CA ARG A 189 -13.81 19.38 -2.85
C ARG A 189 -12.85 20.08 -1.91
N ASP A 190 -11.76 20.63 -2.44
CA ASP A 190 -10.82 21.39 -1.64
C ASP A 190 -11.39 22.80 -1.41
N PRO A 191 -11.76 23.18 -0.17
CA PRO A 191 -12.36 24.47 0.12
C PRO A 191 -11.40 25.65 -0.01
N SER A 192 -10.11 25.38 -0.27
CA SER A 192 -9.08 26.40 -0.46
C SER A 192 -8.92 26.85 -1.90
N ILE A 193 -9.70 26.31 -2.84
CA ILE A 193 -9.69 26.64 -4.27
C ILE A 193 -10.95 27.39 -4.65
#